data_8b081b5dc2f418dadc82b6efd82e58a0
#
_entry.id   8b081b5dc2f418dadc82b6efd82e58a0
#
_cell.length_a   1.000
_cell.length_b   1.000
_cell.length_c   1.000
_cell.angle_alpha   90.00
_cell.angle_beta   90.00
_cell.angle_gamma   90.00
#
_symmetry.space_group_name_H-M   'P 1'
#
loop_
_entity.id
_entity.type
_entity.pdbx_description
1 polymer ?
#
loop_
_entity_poly.entity_id
_entity_poly.type
_entity_poly.pdbx_seq_one_letter_code
_entity_poly.pdbx_strand_id
1 'polypeptide(L)'
;MIGIIGRKLGMTQVFNEEGQQIPCTVVEATPNSVIKVLKKDQVGFDSVELGFGEQRHSRESKKGERTPRGRRAHKAIVGHAAKAGLTVAPEVLRSFRLDDAQLKENKKEIPSYAPGDKITVEIFAPGEQVKVTGTSKGRGFQGVVKRHGFGGGPNTHGNTKHRRPGSIGPGTDPSRVIKGKRMPGHYGAARHTQTHLRVERIDVARNLIYIRGSVAGPTNGIVLVKKQG
;
A
#
# COMPACT_ATOMS: atom_id res chain seq x y z
N MET A 1 -9.43 -10.07 -8.48
CA MET A 1 -9.86 -8.66 -8.38
C MET A 1 -8.77 -7.74 -8.88
N ILE A 2 -9.14 -6.81 -9.75
CA ILE A 2 -8.20 -5.82 -10.24
C ILE A 2 -8.02 -4.69 -9.23
N GLY A 3 -6.87 -4.09 -9.24
CA GLY A 3 -6.55 -2.91 -8.46
C GLY A 3 -5.54 -2.04 -9.20
N ILE A 4 -5.25 -0.90 -8.65
CA ILE A 4 -4.24 0.02 -9.16
C ILE A 4 -3.24 0.40 -8.07
N ILE A 5 -2.09 0.86 -8.50
CA ILE A 5 -1.08 1.47 -7.66
C ILE A 5 -1.29 2.97 -7.72
N GLY A 6 -1.27 3.64 -6.57
CA GLY A 6 -1.38 5.08 -6.50
C GLY A 6 -0.46 5.66 -5.44
N ARG A 7 -0.41 6.98 -5.38
CA ARG A 7 0.33 7.79 -4.42
C ARG A 7 -0.64 8.59 -3.56
N LYS A 8 -0.54 8.46 -2.25
CA LYS A 8 -1.36 9.24 -1.32
C LYS A 8 -0.90 10.70 -1.36
N LEU A 9 -1.75 11.62 -1.78
CA LEU A 9 -1.46 13.05 -1.76
C LEU A 9 -1.70 13.67 -0.38
N GLY A 10 -2.81 13.30 0.27
CA GLY A 10 -3.19 13.88 1.55
C GLY A 10 -4.61 13.54 1.93
N MET A 11 -5.14 14.29 2.87
CA MET A 11 -6.56 14.23 3.24
C MET A 11 -7.22 15.58 2.96
N THR A 12 -8.46 15.52 2.55
CA THR A 12 -9.34 16.64 2.31
C THR A 12 -10.76 16.32 2.78
N GLN A 13 -11.67 17.23 2.62
CA GLN A 13 -13.09 17.05 2.88
C GLN A 13 -13.87 17.29 1.59
N VAL A 14 -14.91 16.52 1.40
CA VAL A 14 -15.86 16.64 0.28
C VAL A 14 -17.24 16.80 0.91
N PHE A 15 -18.08 17.65 0.34
CA PHE A 15 -19.47 17.80 0.74
C PHE A 15 -20.35 16.94 -0.18
N ASN A 16 -21.26 16.18 0.39
CA ASN A 16 -22.27 15.47 -0.38
C ASN A 16 -23.44 16.42 -0.75
N GLU A 17 -24.40 15.92 -1.50
CA GLU A 17 -25.58 16.66 -1.91
C GLU A 17 -26.45 17.14 -0.73
N GLU A 18 -26.40 16.44 0.40
CA GLU A 18 -27.07 16.77 1.65
C GLU A 18 -26.32 17.82 2.50
N GLY A 19 -25.18 18.33 2.01
CA GLY A 19 -24.33 19.29 2.74
C GLY A 19 -23.47 18.67 3.86
N GLN A 20 -23.43 17.33 4.00
CA GLN A 20 -22.61 16.67 5.02
C GLN A 20 -21.14 16.66 4.60
N GLN A 21 -20.28 16.97 5.55
CA GLN A 21 -18.84 16.94 5.39
C GLN A 21 -18.29 15.51 5.49
N ILE A 22 -17.69 15.02 4.41
CA ILE A 22 -17.09 13.69 4.34
C ILE A 22 -15.57 13.82 4.29
N PRO A 23 -14.82 13.31 5.31
CA PRO A 23 -13.38 13.29 5.27
C PRO A 23 -12.89 12.25 4.25
N CYS A 24 -12.05 12.66 3.30
CA CYS A 24 -11.55 11.81 2.24
C CYS A 24 -10.02 11.85 2.16
N THR A 25 -9.42 10.71 1.84
CA THR A 25 -8.03 10.62 1.41
C THR A 25 -7.97 10.72 -0.11
N VAL A 26 -7.12 11.61 -0.61
CA VAL A 26 -6.87 11.77 -2.07
C VAL A 26 -5.70 10.89 -2.46
N VAL A 27 -5.93 10.04 -3.45
CA VAL A 27 -4.92 9.16 -4.04
C VAL A 27 -4.78 9.52 -5.51
N GLU A 28 -3.58 9.88 -5.92
CA GLU A 28 -3.19 10.05 -7.32
C GLU A 28 -2.82 8.67 -7.88
N ALA A 29 -3.49 8.26 -8.94
CA ALA A 29 -3.24 7.01 -9.61
C ALA A 29 -3.10 7.27 -11.11
N THR A 30 -1.93 7.81 -11.50
CA THR A 30 -1.57 7.94 -12.92
C THR A 30 -1.71 6.59 -13.62
N PRO A 31 -1.94 6.56 -14.95
CA PRO A 31 -2.13 5.31 -15.67
C PRO A 31 -1.06 4.26 -15.32
N ASN A 32 -1.50 3.09 -14.88
CA ASN A 32 -0.62 1.97 -14.53
C ASN A 32 -0.41 1.11 -15.75
N SER A 33 0.85 0.86 -16.13
CA SER A 33 1.16 0.03 -17.28
C SER A 33 1.24 -1.44 -16.89
N VAL A 34 0.64 -2.32 -17.70
CA VAL A 34 0.77 -3.77 -17.55
C VAL A 34 2.14 -4.20 -18.03
N ILE A 35 2.95 -4.74 -17.13
CA ILE A 35 4.32 -5.19 -17.43
C ILE A 35 4.33 -6.66 -17.82
N LYS A 36 3.61 -7.49 -17.07
CA LYS A 36 3.58 -8.93 -17.27
C LYS A 36 2.25 -9.51 -16.84
N VAL A 37 1.78 -10.47 -17.61
CA VAL A 37 0.65 -11.32 -17.26
C VAL A 37 1.17 -12.71 -16.93
N LEU A 38 0.88 -13.20 -15.74
CA LEU A 38 1.26 -14.53 -15.27
C LEU A 38 0.02 -15.41 -15.27
N LYS A 39 0.07 -16.49 -16.01
CA LYS A 39 -1.02 -17.46 -16.13
C LYS A 39 -0.89 -18.56 -15.08
N LYS A 40 -2.03 -19.14 -14.70
CA LYS A 40 -2.14 -20.22 -13.73
C LYS A 40 -1.20 -21.39 -14.01
N ASP A 41 -1.03 -21.75 -15.29
CA ASP A 41 -0.19 -22.88 -15.72
C ASP A 41 1.29 -22.70 -15.36
N GLN A 42 1.74 -21.44 -15.23
CA GLN A 42 3.15 -21.12 -14.93
C GLN A 42 3.43 -20.94 -13.43
N VAL A 43 2.48 -20.38 -12.69
CA VAL A 43 2.69 -19.92 -11.30
C VAL A 43 1.62 -20.46 -10.34
N GLY A 44 0.65 -21.20 -10.83
CA GLY A 44 -0.46 -21.75 -10.02
C GLY A 44 -1.62 -20.79 -9.80
N PHE A 45 -1.54 -19.53 -10.26
CA PHE A 45 -2.62 -18.54 -10.17
C PHE A 45 -2.46 -17.48 -11.27
N ASP A 46 -3.60 -16.87 -11.66
CA ASP A 46 -3.59 -15.77 -12.62
C ASP A 46 -3.27 -14.46 -11.90
N SER A 47 -2.30 -13.70 -12.44
CA SER A 47 -1.94 -12.39 -11.91
C SER A 47 -1.42 -11.45 -12.98
N VAL A 48 -1.58 -10.15 -12.71
CA VAL A 48 -1.07 -9.08 -13.55
C VAL A 48 -0.07 -8.27 -12.74
N GLU A 49 1.10 -8.04 -13.31
CA GLU A 49 2.10 -7.14 -12.74
C GLU A 49 1.94 -5.76 -13.34
N LEU A 50 1.69 -4.78 -12.48
CA LEU A 50 1.49 -3.38 -12.82
C LEU A 50 2.72 -2.55 -12.47
N GLY A 51 3.06 -1.63 -13.37
CA GLY A 51 4.06 -0.59 -13.18
C GLY A 51 3.41 0.76 -12.93
N PHE A 52 3.90 1.51 -11.95
CA PHE A 52 3.45 2.84 -11.58
C PHE A 52 4.62 3.82 -11.51
N GLY A 53 4.37 5.06 -11.95
CA GLY A 53 5.38 6.10 -11.96
C GLY A 53 6.46 5.88 -13.02
N GLU A 54 7.30 6.86 -13.17
CA GLU A 54 8.39 6.85 -14.14
C GLU A 54 9.74 7.00 -13.43
N GLN A 55 10.68 6.15 -13.75
CA GLN A 55 12.04 6.21 -13.24
C GLN A 55 12.99 6.64 -14.36
N ARG A 56 13.73 7.72 -14.14
CA ARG A 56 14.64 8.26 -15.14
C ARG A 56 15.79 7.29 -15.45
N HIS A 57 16.14 7.16 -16.72
CA HIS A 57 17.29 6.41 -17.20
C HIS A 57 18.60 7.13 -16.87
N SER A 58 19.65 6.35 -16.57
CA SER A 58 20.96 6.90 -16.17
C SER A 58 21.76 7.52 -17.34
N ARG A 59 21.31 7.38 -18.58
CA ARG A 59 22.07 7.82 -19.76
C ARG A 59 21.81 9.25 -20.22
N GLU A 60 20.78 9.91 -19.69
CA GLU A 60 20.41 11.27 -20.12
C GLU A 60 20.96 12.40 -19.23
N SER A 61 21.78 12.10 -18.22
CA SER A 61 22.45 13.18 -17.48
C SER A 61 23.54 13.77 -18.38
N LYS A 62 23.34 15.01 -18.82
CA LYS A 62 24.38 15.81 -19.45
C LYS A 62 25.61 15.83 -18.54
N LYS A 63 26.81 15.68 -19.16
CA LYS A 63 28.10 15.73 -18.48
C LYS A 63 28.15 16.99 -17.58
N GLY A 64 28.12 16.84 -16.26
CA GLY A 64 28.14 17.94 -15.29
C GLY A 64 26.97 18.04 -14.32
N GLU A 65 25.81 17.45 -14.61
CA GLU A 65 24.68 17.44 -13.65
C GLU A 65 24.82 16.31 -12.63
N ARG A 66 24.96 16.68 -11.36
CA ARG A 66 24.89 15.72 -10.24
C ARG A 66 23.43 15.25 -10.07
N THR A 67 23.06 14.17 -10.72
CA THR A 67 21.78 13.53 -10.43
C THR A 67 21.82 12.92 -9.02
N PRO A 68 20.78 13.12 -8.20
CA PRO A 68 20.71 12.55 -6.85
C PRO A 68 20.91 11.02 -6.92
N ARG A 69 21.86 10.49 -6.11
CA ARG A 69 22.03 9.06 -5.94
C ARG A 69 20.72 8.43 -5.46
N GLY A 70 20.24 7.36 -6.11
CA GLY A 70 19.13 6.54 -5.63
C GLY A 70 17.89 6.49 -6.52
N ARG A 71 17.79 7.28 -7.59
CA ARG A 71 16.60 7.27 -8.48
C ARG A 71 16.88 6.80 -9.91
N ARG A 72 17.98 6.07 -10.12
CA ARG A 72 18.32 5.53 -11.45
C ARG A 72 17.71 4.16 -11.64
N ALA A 73 17.05 3.94 -12.76
CA ALA A 73 16.55 2.62 -13.11
C ALA A 73 17.71 1.64 -13.31
N HIS A 74 17.65 0.50 -12.65
CA HIS A 74 18.60 -0.60 -12.87
C HIS A 74 18.36 -1.23 -14.24
N LYS A 75 19.43 -1.70 -14.91
CA LYS A 75 19.35 -2.36 -16.22
C LYS A 75 18.31 -3.49 -16.25
N ALA A 76 18.14 -4.23 -15.15
CA ALA A 76 17.16 -5.30 -15.04
C ALA A 76 15.70 -4.79 -15.15
N ILE A 77 15.36 -3.69 -14.46
CA ILE A 77 14.01 -3.10 -14.51
C ILE A 77 13.74 -2.54 -15.91
N VAL A 78 14.75 -1.91 -16.51
CA VAL A 78 14.67 -1.41 -17.89
C VAL A 78 14.42 -2.53 -18.88
N GLY A 79 15.20 -3.62 -18.79
CA GLY A 79 15.00 -4.79 -19.66
C GLY A 79 13.64 -5.47 -19.44
N HIS A 80 13.13 -5.42 -18.20
CA HIS A 80 11.79 -5.92 -17.88
C HIS A 80 10.69 -5.05 -18.50
N ALA A 81 10.81 -3.72 -18.41
CA ALA A 81 9.89 -2.78 -19.04
C ALA A 81 9.94 -2.85 -20.57
N ALA A 82 11.12 -3.00 -21.16
CA ALA A 82 11.30 -3.14 -22.60
C ALA A 82 10.58 -4.38 -23.16
N LYS A 83 10.54 -5.50 -22.42
CA LYS A 83 9.77 -6.69 -22.81
C LYS A 83 8.27 -6.44 -22.88
N ALA A 84 7.76 -5.46 -22.13
CA ALA A 84 6.37 -5.02 -22.18
C ALA A 84 6.13 -3.91 -23.23
N GLY A 85 7.11 -3.54 -24.02
CA GLY A 85 7.03 -2.45 -25.02
C GLY A 85 7.12 -1.05 -24.42
N LEU A 86 7.52 -0.91 -23.15
CA LEU A 86 7.63 0.39 -22.49
C LEU A 86 9.03 0.98 -22.69
N THR A 87 9.07 2.27 -23.03
CA THR A 87 10.32 3.03 -23.18
C THR A 87 10.90 3.50 -21.85
N VAL A 88 10.04 3.67 -20.84
CA VAL A 88 10.40 4.18 -19.51
C VAL A 88 10.18 3.10 -18.45
N ALA A 89 11.16 2.96 -17.56
CA ALA A 89 11.06 2.00 -16.46
C ALA A 89 10.11 2.53 -15.36
N PRO A 90 9.21 1.70 -14.80
CA PRO A 90 8.35 2.10 -13.71
C PRO A 90 9.12 2.28 -12.39
N GLU A 91 8.66 3.21 -11.54
CA GLU A 91 9.22 3.43 -10.20
C GLU A 91 8.84 2.28 -9.25
N VAL A 92 7.62 1.78 -9.36
CA VAL A 92 7.07 0.74 -8.48
C VAL A 92 6.41 -0.35 -9.30
N LEU A 93 6.74 -1.60 -9.00
CA LEU A 93 6.12 -2.80 -9.56
C LEU A 93 5.34 -3.52 -8.48
N ARG A 94 4.10 -3.94 -8.78
CA ARG A 94 3.29 -4.77 -7.89
C ARG A 94 2.41 -5.72 -8.68
N SER A 95 2.31 -6.95 -8.17
CA SER A 95 1.45 -7.98 -8.76
C SER A 95 0.07 -8.00 -8.09
N PHE A 96 -0.96 -8.11 -8.90
CA PHE A 96 -2.35 -8.23 -8.48
C PHE A 96 -2.87 -9.59 -8.91
N ARG A 97 -3.30 -10.41 -7.96
CA ARG A 97 -3.97 -11.67 -8.26
C ARG A 97 -5.36 -11.41 -8.86
N LEU A 98 -5.68 -12.14 -9.91
CA LEU A 98 -6.99 -12.14 -10.55
C LEU A 98 -7.90 -13.26 -10.03
N ASP A 99 -7.31 -14.31 -9.43
CA ASP A 99 -7.99 -15.53 -8.91
C ASP A 99 -8.64 -15.31 -7.54
N ASP A 100 -9.26 -14.21 -7.27
CA ASP A 100 -10.01 -14.10 -6.02
C ASP A 100 -11.26 -15.02 -6.09
N ALA A 101 -11.50 -15.79 -5.02
CA ALA A 101 -12.65 -16.71 -4.91
C ALA A 101 -14.00 -16.02 -5.18
N GLN A 102 -14.10 -14.74 -4.85
CA GLN A 102 -15.26 -13.88 -5.09
C GLN A 102 -15.55 -13.61 -6.58
N LEU A 103 -14.55 -13.67 -7.47
CA LEU A 103 -14.78 -13.59 -8.91
C LEU A 103 -15.44 -14.86 -9.45
N LYS A 104 -15.10 -16.00 -8.84
CA LYS A 104 -15.69 -17.29 -9.22
C LYS A 104 -17.15 -17.39 -8.79
N GLU A 105 -17.51 -16.89 -7.62
CA GLU A 105 -18.90 -16.86 -7.14
C GLU A 105 -19.79 -15.95 -7.98
N ASN A 106 -19.26 -14.81 -8.43
CA ASN A 106 -20.03 -13.82 -9.20
C ASN A 106 -20.02 -14.07 -10.73
N LYS A 107 -19.42 -15.14 -11.24
CA LYS A 107 -19.30 -15.46 -12.68
C LYS A 107 -18.81 -14.28 -13.54
N LYS A 108 -18.08 -13.34 -12.97
CA LYS A 108 -17.50 -12.23 -13.74
C LYS A 108 -16.30 -12.74 -14.52
N GLU A 109 -16.30 -12.50 -15.80
CA GLU A 109 -15.17 -12.82 -16.68
C GLU A 109 -13.90 -12.14 -16.17
N ILE A 110 -12.79 -12.88 -16.15
CA ILE A 110 -11.48 -12.35 -15.81
C ILE A 110 -11.06 -11.45 -16.98
N PRO A 111 -10.86 -10.14 -16.77
CA PRO A 111 -10.44 -9.27 -17.84
C PRO A 111 -9.13 -9.75 -18.43
N SER A 112 -9.06 -9.86 -19.76
CA SER A 112 -7.83 -10.21 -20.47
C SER A 112 -6.99 -8.96 -20.62
N TYR A 113 -5.75 -9.00 -20.10
CA TYR A 113 -4.77 -7.93 -20.22
C TYR A 113 -3.63 -8.37 -21.11
N ALA A 114 -3.10 -7.45 -21.89
CA ALA A 114 -1.87 -7.63 -22.65
C ALA A 114 -0.73 -6.78 -22.03
N PRO A 115 0.54 -7.24 -22.12
CA PRO A 115 1.68 -6.40 -21.77
C PRO A 115 1.66 -5.10 -22.59
N GLY A 116 1.88 -3.96 -21.94
CA GLY A 116 1.79 -2.64 -22.55
C GLY A 116 0.46 -1.91 -22.35
N ASP A 117 -0.62 -2.61 -21.98
CA ASP A 117 -1.90 -1.97 -21.68
C ASP A 117 -1.79 -0.98 -20.53
N LYS A 118 -2.64 0.05 -20.53
CA LYS A 118 -2.72 1.06 -19.46
C LYS A 118 -4.03 0.91 -18.71
N ILE A 119 -3.93 0.81 -17.39
CA ILE A 119 -5.06 0.76 -16.46
C ILE A 119 -5.19 2.12 -15.81
N THR A 120 -6.34 2.77 -15.97
CA THR A 120 -6.68 4.10 -15.44
C THR A 120 -7.61 4.00 -14.23
N VAL A 121 -7.91 5.14 -13.62
CA VAL A 121 -8.84 5.25 -12.49
C VAL A 121 -10.29 4.89 -12.85
N GLU A 122 -10.61 4.84 -14.13
CA GLU A 122 -11.95 4.54 -14.67
C GLU A 122 -12.46 3.14 -14.31
N ILE A 123 -11.56 2.24 -13.91
CA ILE A 123 -11.96 0.91 -13.43
C ILE A 123 -12.83 0.97 -12.16
N PHE A 124 -12.76 2.07 -11.38
CA PHE A 124 -13.59 2.26 -10.19
C PHE A 124 -14.84 3.06 -10.50
N ALA A 125 -15.86 2.89 -9.67
CA ALA A 125 -17.07 3.68 -9.71
C ALA A 125 -17.28 4.43 -8.38
N PRO A 126 -17.88 5.64 -8.40
CA PRO A 126 -18.33 6.28 -7.18
C PRO A 126 -19.28 5.38 -6.39
N GLY A 127 -19.17 5.36 -5.06
CA GLY A 127 -19.95 4.48 -4.20
C GLY A 127 -19.38 3.06 -4.03
N GLU A 128 -18.43 2.64 -4.88
CA GLU A 128 -17.84 1.31 -4.82
C GLU A 128 -16.98 1.11 -3.56
N GLN A 129 -17.04 -0.10 -2.99
CA GLN A 129 -16.18 -0.49 -1.87
C GLN A 129 -14.81 -0.96 -2.34
N VAL A 130 -13.79 -0.46 -1.67
CA VAL A 130 -12.39 -0.78 -1.96
C VAL A 130 -11.63 -1.18 -0.71
N LYS A 131 -10.59 -1.99 -0.90
CA LYS A 131 -9.56 -2.22 0.12
C LYS A 131 -8.27 -1.52 -0.28
N VAL A 132 -7.69 -0.80 0.66
CA VAL A 132 -6.48 -0.02 0.43
C VAL A 132 -5.36 -0.52 1.31
N THR A 133 -4.25 -0.86 0.68
CA THR A 133 -3.05 -1.34 1.37
C THR A 133 -1.95 -0.30 1.25
N GLY A 134 -1.38 0.09 2.37
CA GLY A 134 -0.25 1.01 2.44
C GLY A 134 0.76 0.59 3.50
N THR A 135 1.89 1.28 3.55
CA THR A 135 2.90 1.10 4.60
C THR A 135 2.69 2.17 5.66
N SER A 136 2.42 1.78 6.90
CA SER A 136 2.20 2.70 8.00
C SER A 136 3.43 3.53 8.31
N LYS A 137 3.24 4.71 8.93
CA LYS A 137 4.36 5.56 9.36
C LYS A 137 5.24 4.81 10.37
N GLY A 138 6.55 4.76 10.14
CA GLY A 138 7.51 4.17 11.06
C GLY A 138 7.64 5.01 12.34
N ARG A 139 7.82 4.32 13.48
CA ARG A 139 8.03 4.92 14.80
C ARG A 139 9.31 4.43 15.47
N GLY A 140 10.13 3.68 14.76
CA GLY A 140 11.37 3.11 15.26
C GLY A 140 11.14 2.04 16.33
N PHE A 141 12.13 1.82 17.20
CA PHE A 141 12.04 0.92 18.33
C PHE A 141 11.20 1.56 19.44
N GLN A 142 10.14 0.88 19.88
CA GLN A 142 9.21 1.39 20.89
C GLN A 142 9.11 0.45 22.09
N GLY A 143 8.97 1.05 23.28
CA GLY A 143 8.66 0.33 24.50
C GLY A 143 7.23 -0.21 24.49
N VAL A 144 6.94 -1.10 25.45
CA VAL A 144 5.65 -1.81 25.55
C VAL A 144 4.45 -0.89 25.79
N VAL A 145 4.66 0.25 26.46
CA VAL A 145 3.59 1.24 26.68
C VAL A 145 3.11 1.81 25.33
N LYS A 146 4.04 2.26 24.47
CA LYS A 146 3.69 2.84 23.17
C LYS A 146 3.25 1.77 22.15
N ARG A 147 3.96 0.63 22.15
CA ARG A 147 3.74 -0.42 21.14
C ARG A 147 2.48 -1.24 21.38
N HIS A 148 2.17 -1.51 22.65
CA HIS A 148 1.09 -2.44 23.02
C HIS A 148 0.05 -1.85 23.97
N GLY A 149 0.19 -0.59 24.41
CA GLY A 149 -0.75 0.06 25.32
C GLY A 149 -0.67 -0.42 26.76
N PHE A 150 0.49 -0.89 27.22
CA PHE A 150 0.67 -1.28 28.62
C PHE A 150 0.54 -0.06 29.54
N GLY A 151 -0.08 -0.23 30.71
CA GLY A 151 -0.27 0.84 31.69
C GLY A 151 1.03 1.36 32.32
N GLY A 152 2.03 0.50 32.44
CA GLY A 152 3.26 0.82 33.20
C GLY A 152 3.03 0.73 34.72
N GLY A 153 3.97 1.30 35.48
CA GLY A 153 3.86 1.40 36.94
C GLY A 153 3.38 2.79 37.38
N PRO A 154 3.07 2.95 38.69
CA PRO A 154 2.72 4.24 39.27
C PRO A 154 3.82 5.29 39.09
N ASN A 155 3.42 6.57 39.01
CA ASN A 155 4.36 7.69 38.91
C ASN A 155 4.92 8.13 40.27
N THR A 156 4.26 7.76 41.35
CA THR A 156 4.57 8.14 42.75
C THR A 156 4.73 6.90 43.63
N HIS A 157 4.77 7.07 44.96
CA HIS A 157 4.92 5.99 45.98
C HIS A 157 6.21 5.17 45.82
N GLY A 158 7.34 5.81 45.48
CA GLY A 158 8.64 5.16 45.39
C GLY A 158 8.84 4.16 44.27
N ASN A 159 7.94 4.13 43.28
CA ASN A 159 8.08 3.23 42.15
C ASN A 159 9.22 3.67 41.21
N THR A 160 10.11 2.74 40.87
CA THR A 160 11.25 2.95 39.95
C THR A 160 10.98 2.40 38.52
N LYS A 161 9.85 1.74 38.32
CA LYS A 161 9.54 1.01 37.05
C LYS A 161 8.42 1.64 36.24
N HIS A 162 8.45 2.95 36.02
CA HIS A 162 7.35 3.71 35.42
C HIS A 162 6.87 3.18 34.05
N ARG A 163 7.78 2.81 33.15
CA ARG A 163 7.45 2.40 31.77
C ARG A 163 7.93 1.00 31.39
N ARG A 164 8.28 0.17 32.36
CA ARG A 164 8.77 -1.19 32.15
C ARG A 164 7.61 -2.18 31.91
N PRO A 165 7.84 -3.31 31.19
CA PRO A 165 6.80 -4.28 30.84
C PRO A 165 6.23 -5.05 32.04
N GLY A 166 6.94 -5.11 33.19
CA GLY A 166 6.58 -5.98 34.31
C GLY A 166 7.02 -7.42 34.06
N SER A 167 6.33 -8.38 34.68
CA SER A 167 6.62 -9.81 34.53
C SER A 167 6.40 -10.29 33.09
N ILE A 168 7.31 -11.16 32.63
CA ILE A 168 7.26 -11.75 31.29
C ILE A 168 6.78 -13.21 31.27
N GLY A 169 6.59 -13.81 32.44
CA GLY A 169 6.09 -15.19 32.56
C GLY A 169 5.90 -15.64 33.99
N PRO A 170 5.35 -16.85 34.21
CA PRO A 170 5.04 -17.39 35.52
C PRO A 170 6.29 -17.87 36.33
N GLY A 171 7.45 -18.04 35.71
CA GLY A 171 8.68 -18.46 36.40
C GLY A 171 9.12 -19.89 36.04
N THR A 172 9.33 -20.73 37.03
CA THR A 172 9.95 -22.06 36.92
C THR A 172 9.17 -23.02 36.01
N ASP A 173 7.86 -22.97 36.03
CA ASP A 173 6.98 -23.70 35.09
C ASP A 173 6.24 -22.70 34.20
N PRO A 174 6.42 -22.72 32.87
CA PRO A 174 7.11 -23.67 31.98
C PRO A 174 8.62 -23.35 31.75
N SER A 175 9.31 -22.60 32.62
CA SER A 175 10.74 -22.23 32.52
C SER A 175 11.14 -21.50 31.23
N ARG A 176 10.19 -20.93 30.51
CA ARG A 176 10.40 -20.18 29.25
C ARG A 176 9.40 -19.06 29.09
N VAL A 177 9.76 -18.08 28.29
CA VAL A 177 8.80 -17.07 27.85
C VAL A 177 7.94 -17.65 26.74
N ILE A 178 6.62 -17.55 26.90
CA ILE A 178 5.66 -18.06 25.92
C ILE A 178 5.78 -17.27 24.60
N LYS A 179 5.74 -17.98 23.45
CA LYS A 179 5.75 -17.35 22.12
C LYS A 179 4.60 -16.36 21.99
N GLY A 180 4.85 -15.23 21.32
CA GLY A 180 3.85 -14.18 21.13
C GLY A 180 3.72 -13.21 22.31
N LYS A 181 4.52 -13.35 23.40
CA LYS A 181 4.55 -12.37 24.50
C LYS A 181 4.86 -10.97 23.95
N ARG A 182 4.04 -10.01 24.35
CA ARG A 182 4.18 -8.61 23.92
C ARG A 182 5.40 -7.96 24.57
N MET A 183 6.39 -7.61 23.74
CA MET A 183 7.67 -7.03 24.16
C MET A 183 7.99 -5.77 23.36
N PRO A 184 8.96 -4.93 23.81
CA PRO A 184 9.47 -3.82 23.03
C PRO A 184 10.00 -4.29 21.69
N GLY A 185 10.01 -3.39 20.70
CA GLY A 185 10.51 -3.70 19.36
C GLY A 185 10.09 -2.66 18.33
N HIS A 186 10.39 -2.94 17.07
CA HIS A 186 10.03 -2.06 15.95
C HIS A 186 8.52 -1.86 15.88
N TYR A 187 8.09 -0.60 15.68
CA TYR A 187 6.70 -0.23 15.56
C TYR A 187 6.47 0.66 14.34
N GLY A 188 5.40 0.40 13.61
CA GLY A 188 5.13 1.06 12.33
C GLY A 188 6.01 0.53 11.21
N ALA A 189 6.05 1.25 10.06
CA ALA A 189 6.66 0.82 8.80
C ALA A 189 6.21 -0.59 8.36
N ALA A 190 5.02 -1.00 8.78
CA ALA A 190 4.42 -2.28 8.48
C ALA A 190 3.32 -2.12 7.42
N ARG A 191 3.13 -3.15 6.62
CA ARG A 191 2.02 -3.24 5.67
C ARG A 191 0.70 -3.29 6.45
N HIS A 192 -0.19 -2.36 6.14
CA HIS A 192 -1.51 -2.26 6.74
C HIS A 192 -2.56 -2.18 5.63
N THR A 193 -3.60 -3.01 5.73
CA THR A 193 -4.72 -3.02 4.78
C THR A 193 -5.99 -2.57 5.49
N GLN A 194 -6.65 -1.59 4.92
CA GLN A 194 -7.97 -1.12 5.35
C GLN A 194 -8.99 -1.63 4.34
N THR A 195 -10.03 -2.26 4.84
CA THR A 195 -11.12 -2.85 4.07
C THR A 195 -12.38 -1.97 4.20
N HIS A 196 -13.34 -2.20 3.33
CA HIS A 196 -14.66 -1.51 3.35
C HIS A 196 -14.57 0.02 3.29
N LEU A 197 -13.56 0.54 2.59
CA LEU A 197 -13.50 1.97 2.29
C LEU A 197 -14.34 2.26 1.05
N ARG A 198 -15.05 3.38 1.05
CA ARG A 198 -15.91 3.80 -0.06
C ARG A 198 -15.20 4.81 -0.94
N VAL A 199 -15.35 4.67 -2.25
CA VAL A 199 -14.93 5.69 -3.21
C VAL A 199 -16.04 6.75 -3.29
N GLU A 200 -15.73 7.98 -2.91
CA GLU A 200 -16.72 9.08 -2.93
C GLU A 200 -16.75 9.78 -4.30
N ARG A 201 -15.58 10.05 -4.85
CA ARG A 201 -15.44 10.77 -6.11
C ARG A 201 -14.25 10.28 -6.88
N ILE A 202 -14.34 10.34 -8.22
CA ILE A 202 -13.23 10.07 -9.14
C ILE A 202 -13.08 11.27 -10.07
N ASP A 203 -11.85 11.75 -10.21
CA ASP A 203 -11.49 12.79 -11.20
C ASP A 203 -10.56 12.14 -12.23
N VAL A 204 -11.15 11.77 -13.35
CA VAL A 204 -10.44 11.10 -14.46
C VAL A 204 -9.41 12.04 -15.09
N ALA A 205 -9.73 13.33 -15.23
CA ALA A 205 -8.84 14.31 -15.85
C ALA A 205 -7.53 14.48 -15.09
N ARG A 206 -7.59 14.39 -13.77
CA ARG A 206 -6.42 14.52 -12.86
C ARG A 206 -5.90 13.18 -12.35
N ASN A 207 -6.51 12.06 -12.71
CA ASN A 207 -6.20 10.72 -12.22
C ASN A 207 -6.28 10.62 -10.68
N LEU A 208 -7.30 11.25 -10.07
CA LEU A 208 -7.49 11.26 -8.62
C LEU A 208 -8.68 10.40 -8.20
N ILE A 209 -8.48 9.68 -7.09
CA ILE A 209 -9.53 8.93 -6.39
C ILE A 209 -9.68 9.51 -4.99
N TYR A 210 -10.91 9.86 -4.63
CA TYR A 210 -11.28 10.32 -3.30
C TYR A 210 -11.89 9.15 -2.53
N ILE A 211 -11.16 8.67 -1.52
CA ILE A 211 -11.55 7.51 -0.73
C ILE A 211 -11.96 8.00 0.67
N ARG A 212 -13.18 7.66 1.08
CA ARG A 212 -13.73 8.03 2.38
C ARG A 212 -12.87 7.47 3.51
N GLY A 213 -12.47 8.35 4.44
CA GLY A 213 -11.71 8.00 5.61
C GLY A 213 -10.19 8.11 5.45
N SER A 214 -9.46 7.56 6.40
CA SER A 214 -8.00 7.62 6.44
C SER A 214 -7.38 6.40 5.75
N VAL A 215 -6.24 6.59 5.11
CA VAL A 215 -5.43 5.52 4.49
C VAL A 215 -4.07 5.48 5.16
N ALA A 216 -3.56 4.27 5.39
CA ALA A 216 -2.26 4.06 6.03
C ALA A 216 -1.10 4.68 5.22
N GLY A 217 -0.18 5.29 5.92
CA GLY A 217 1.06 5.81 5.37
C GLY A 217 1.20 7.34 5.39
N PRO A 218 2.40 7.84 5.09
CA PRO A 218 2.66 9.27 4.96
C PRO A 218 2.10 9.83 3.64
N THR A 219 2.10 11.14 3.50
CA THR A 219 1.96 11.83 2.22
C THR A 219 3.06 11.38 1.27
N ASN A 220 2.74 11.26 -0.01
CA ASN A 220 3.57 10.69 -1.07
C ASN A 220 3.90 9.20 -0.90
N GLY A 221 3.30 8.51 0.08
CA GLY A 221 3.42 7.07 0.23
C GLY A 221 2.67 6.30 -0.87
N ILE A 222 3.25 5.17 -1.30
CA ILE A 222 2.61 4.29 -2.28
C ILE A 222 1.49 3.50 -1.60
N VAL A 223 0.35 3.43 -2.26
CA VAL A 223 -0.82 2.68 -1.84
C VAL A 223 -1.34 1.79 -2.95
N LEU A 224 -1.89 0.65 -2.59
CA LEU A 224 -2.53 -0.28 -3.51
C LEU A 224 -4.03 -0.22 -3.27
N VAL A 225 -4.78 0.20 -4.25
CA VAL A 225 -6.25 0.26 -4.20
C VAL A 225 -6.79 -0.94 -4.97
N LYS A 226 -7.61 -1.76 -4.32
CA LYS A 226 -8.25 -2.94 -4.92
C LYS A 226 -9.75 -2.86 -4.72
N LYS A 227 -10.51 -3.26 -5.72
CA LYS A 227 -11.95 -3.46 -5.55
C LYS A 227 -12.20 -4.49 -4.45
N GLN A 228 -13.24 -4.27 -3.67
CA GLN A 228 -13.73 -5.23 -2.71
C GLN A 228 -15.06 -5.73 -3.22
N GLY A 229 -15.14 -7.02 -3.54
CA GLY A 229 -16.39 -7.68 -3.86
C GLY A 229 -17.12 -8.07 -2.61
#